data_01da5dcc133c8ec3c1f9607f7a8d923e
#
_entry.id   01da5dcc133c8ec3c1f9607f7a8d923e
#
_cell.length_a   1.000
_cell.length_b   1.000
_cell.length_c   1.000
_cell.angle_alpha   90.00
_cell.angle_beta   90.00
_cell.angle_gamma   90.00
#
_symmetry.space_group_name_H-M   'P 1'
#
loop_
_entity.id
_entity.type
_entity.pdbx_description
1 polymer ?
#
loop_
_entity_poly.entity_id
_entity_poly.type
_entity_poly.pdbx_seq_one_letter_code
_entity_poly.pdbx_strand_id
1 'polypeptide(L)'
;MKQSVVIIGAGISGLYAATLLEKAGVDYVILEARDRTGGRVLSGPELAGTSAGIHADMGAAWFWPDIQPDFAQLIERLELSVIAHGRPGDMLYERQLTSPPERYPAWESSPASFRLKGGMHALTAALKSQIPAEKIKTGHQVVAISRAGKEVQVHTRAEGSKKTVFNGEHVFLALPPALAAKIEFNPAMPEQVLSGWRKTPTWMAPHAKYVAVYKTDLLHARQLSGHAGSRVGPMAEIHDVSEPDSGKTAIFGFIGVPAKSRWTVSEAALKNLCREQLVRLFGQDAAEPEAEYIKDWAADPFTATEFDLLQEAGHIMPEQLPASEEWSGVITGIASEWSPQFSGYLAGAIESATMGVQCWLQQN
;
A
#
# COMPACT_ATOMS: atom_id res chain seq x y z
N MET A 1 16.56 23.36 13.00
CA MET A 1 16.05 24.30 11.98
C MET A 1 14.54 24.17 12.01
N LYS A 2 13.82 25.25 11.87
CA LYS A 2 12.35 25.30 11.83
C LYS A 2 11.93 25.02 10.38
N GLN A 3 11.12 23.99 10.16
CA GLN A 3 10.54 23.69 8.86
C GLN A 3 9.17 24.39 8.73
N SER A 4 8.80 24.76 7.50
CA SER A 4 7.43 25.23 7.26
C SER A 4 6.43 24.09 7.41
N VAL A 5 6.80 22.89 6.95
CA VAL A 5 5.90 21.73 6.92
C VAL A 5 6.56 20.47 7.49
N VAL A 6 5.82 19.70 8.29
CA VAL A 6 6.19 18.34 8.70
C VAL A 6 5.20 17.35 8.06
N ILE A 7 5.70 16.42 7.27
CA ILE A 7 4.91 15.33 6.67
C ILE A 7 5.09 14.07 7.51
N ILE A 8 3.99 13.49 7.98
CA ILE A 8 4.02 12.27 8.79
C ILE A 8 3.60 11.08 7.91
N GLY A 9 4.58 10.24 7.57
CA GLY A 9 4.46 9.08 6.70
C GLY A 9 5.14 9.29 5.33
N ALA A 10 6.02 8.35 4.96
CA ALA A 10 6.69 8.30 3.65
C ALA A 10 6.07 7.25 2.72
N GLY A 11 4.75 7.08 2.77
CA GLY A 11 3.97 6.37 1.75
C GLY A 11 3.84 7.20 0.48
N ILE A 12 3.13 6.69 -0.54
CA ILE A 12 2.93 7.38 -1.83
C ILE A 12 2.41 8.81 -1.63
N SER A 13 1.42 9.00 -0.76
CA SER A 13 0.85 10.31 -0.49
C SER A 13 1.88 11.29 0.07
N GLY A 14 2.65 10.91 1.10
CA GLY A 14 3.66 11.78 1.71
C GLY A 14 4.83 12.07 0.77
N LEU A 15 5.29 11.07 0.00
CA LEU A 15 6.32 11.29 -1.02
C LEU A 15 5.84 12.23 -2.12
N TYR A 16 4.61 12.04 -2.59
CA TYR A 16 4.06 12.90 -3.64
C TYR A 16 3.82 14.33 -3.12
N ALA A 17 3.29 14.50 -1.90
CA ALA A 17 3.16 15.81 -1.28
C ALA A 17 4.54 16.52 -1.18
N ALA A 18 5.58 15.80 -0.82
CA ALA A 18 6.94 16.34 -0.77
C ALA A 18 7.42 16.83 -2.15
N THR A 19 7.14 16.09 -3.23
CA THR A 19 7.50 16.56 -4.59
C THR A 19 6.77 17.84 -4.99
N LEU A 20 5.54 18.03 -4.51
CA LEU A 20 4.79 19.28 -4.75
C LEU A 20 5.39 20.45 -3.96
N LEU A 21 5.79 20.21 -2.70
CA LEU A 21 6.44 21.22 -1.86
C LEU A 21 7.84 21.60 -2.38
N GLU A 22 8.63 20.62 -2.89
CA GLU A 22 9.91 20.91 -3.56
C GLU A 22 9.71 21.85 -4.75
N LYS A 23 8.72 21.57 -5.61
CA LYS A 23 8.38 22.43 -6.77
C LYS A 23 7.95 23.82 -6.34
N ALA A 24 7.33 23.97 -5.18
CA ALA A 24 6.89 25.25 -4.63
C ALA A 24 8.00 25.99 -3.84
N GLY A 25 9.18 25.39 -3.66
CA GLY A 25 10.28 25.96 -2.87
C GLY A 25 10.01 26.02 -1.37
N VAL A 26 9.10 25.20 -0.87
CA VAL A 26 8.73 25.15 0.56
C VAL A 26 9.69 24.24 1.32
N ASP A 27 10.13 24.66 2.50
CA ASP A 27 10.94 23.80 3.37
C ASP A 27 10.08 22.83 4.16
N TYR A 28 10.49 21.54 4.19
CA TYR A 28 9.76 20.46 4.85
C TYR A 28 10.68 19.36 5.35
N VAL A 29 10.11 18.48 6.18
CA VAL A 29 10.70 17.19 6.56
C VAL A 29 9.64 16.09 6.48
N ILE A 30 10.04 14.88 6.08
CA ILE A 30 9.20 13.68 6.10
C ILE A 30 9.65 12.79 7.27
N LEU A 31 8.73 12.37 8.12
CA LEU A 31 8.96 11.47 9.24
C LEU A 31 8.27 10.13 8.96
N GLU A 32 9.03 9.06 8.85
CA GLU A 32 8.55 7.70 8.58
C GLU A 32 8.89 6.79 9.75
N ALA A 33 7.88 6.04 10.20
CA ALA A 33 8.03 5.15 11.34
C ALA A 33 8.87 3.91 11.03
N ARG A 34 8.79 3.39 9.79
CA ARG A 34 9.59 2.24 9.32
C ARG A 34 11.01 2.68 8.94
N ASP A 35 11.88 1.71 8.75
CA ASP A 35 13.23 1.87 8.17
C ASP A 35 13.23 2.08 6.64
N ARG A 36 12.05 2.00 5.99
CA ARG A 36 11.85 2.11 4.55
C ARG A 36 10.73 3.10 4.18
N THR A 37 10.79 3.62 2.97
CA THR A 37 9.71 4.39 2.34
C THR A 37 8.70 3.47 1.62
N GLY A 38 7.63 4.05 1.05
CA GLY A 38 6.62 3.38 0.24
C GLY A 38 5.34 2.99 0.99
N GLY A 39 5.39 2.85 2.32
CA GLY A 39 4.21 2.51 3.12
C GLY A 39 3.58 1.18 2.68
N ARG A 40 2.32 1.23 2.19
CA ARG A 40 1.55 0.08 1.65
C ARG A 40 1.96 -0.33 0.23
N VAL A 41 2.81 0.41 -0.45
CA VAL A 41 3.56 -0.08 -1.61
C VAL A 41 4.79 -0.81 -1.08
N LEU A 42 4.85 -2.09 -1.35
CA LEU A 42 5.93 -2.97 -0.96
C LEU A 42 6.10 -3.98 -2.09
N SER A 43 7.12 -3.82 -2.88
CA SER A 43 7.58 -4.92 -3.73
C SER A 43 8.45 -5.80 -2.84
N GLY A 44 8.35 -7.10 -3.01
CA GLY A 44 9.16 -8.05 -2.25
C GLY A 44 10.61 -7.56 -2.22
N PRO A 45 11.35 -7.77 -1.13
CA PRO A 45 12.75 -7.38 -1.07
C PRO A 45 13.35 -7.84 -2.39
N GLU A 46 14.13 -6.98 -3.03
CA GLU A 46 14.86 -7.34 -4.23
C GLU A 46 15.30 -8.77 -4.01
N LEU A 47 14.65 -9.71 -4.71
CA LEU A 47 14.67 -11.13 -4.35
C LEU A 47 16.13 -11.53 -4.28
N ALA A 48 16.69 -11.51 -3.08
CA ALA A 48 18.10 -11.75 -2.84
C ALA A 48 18.43 -13.10 -3.46
N GLY A 49 19.14 -13.09 -4.60
CA GLY A 49 19.52 -14.28 -5.34
C GLY A 49 18.68 -14.62 -6.57
N THR A 50 17.61 -13.90 -6.91
CA THR A 50 16.96 -14.06 -8.21
C THR A 50 17.70 -13.23 -9.25
N SER A 51 18.26 -13.89 -10.25
CA SER A 51 19.02 -13.28 -11.34
C SER A 51 18.19 -12.51 -12.37
N ALA A 52 16.95 -12.18 -12.08
CA ALA A 52 16.09 -11.38 -12.94
C ALA A 52 15.05 -10.65 -12.09
N GLY A 53 15.12 -9.34 -12.10
CA GLY A 53 14.29 -8.38 -11.37
C GLY A 53 12.78 -8.50 -11.55
N ILE A 54 12.19 -9.64 -11.18
CA ILE A 54 10.75 -9.75 -11.01
C ILE A 54 10.42 -9.10 -9.67
N HIS A 55 9.90 -7.90 -9.73
CA HIS A 55 9.43 -7.16 -8.56
C HIS A 55 7.96 -7.54 -8.30
N ALA A 56 7.76 -8.54 -7.44
CA ALA A 56 6.43 -8.94 -7.04
C ALA A 56 5.86 -7.99 -5.98
N ASP A 57 4.71 -7.39 -6.28
CA ASP A 57 4.04 -6.47 -5.38
C ASP A 57 3.35 -7.20 -4.22
N MET A 58 3.86 -7.01 -3.01
CA MET A 58 3.27 -7.52 -1.78
C MET A 58 2.15 -6.61 -1.24
N GLY A 59 2.05 -5.38 -1.75
CA GLY A 59 1.02 -4.39 -1.47
C GLY A 59 0.16 -4.08 -2.68
N ALA A 60 -0.13 -2.78 -2.92
CA ALA A 60 -0.84 -2.31 -4.10
C ALA A 60 -0.12 -2.76 -5.38
N ALA A 61 -0.89 -3.19 -6.39
CA ALA A 61 -0.35 -3.76 -7.62
C ALA A 61 -0.99 -3.18 -8.89
N TRP A 62 -2.22 -2.64 -8.82
CA TRP A 62 -3.01 -2.25 -9.98
C TRP A 62 -3.48 -0.81 -9.95
N PHE A 63 -3.75 -0.28 -11.13
CA PHE A 63 -4.47 0.96 -11.35
C PHE A 63 -5.28 0.89 -12.65
N TRP A 64 -6.24 1.81 -12.81
CA TRP A 64 -7.20 1.85 -13.92
C TRP A 64 -7.16 3.22 -14.59
N PRO A 65 -6.39 3.42 -15.67
CA PRO A 65 -6.24 4.74 -16.32
C PRO A 65 -7.54 5.42 -16.69
N ASP A 66 -8.52 4.67 -17.18
CA ASP A 66 -9.80 5.20 -17.67
C ASP A 66 -10.64 5.86 -16.56
N ILE A 67 -10.49 5.42 -15.32
CA ILE A 67 -11.21 5.98 -14.16
C ILE A 67 -10.32 6.73 -13.18
N GLN A 68 -9.00 6.71 -13.38
CA GLN A 68 -7.99 7.35 -12.52
C GLN A 68 -7.04 8.22 -13.36
N PRO A 69 -7.55 9.22 -14.10
CA PRO A 69 -6.76 9.95 -15.10
C PRO A 69 -5.59 10.71 -14.50
N ASP A 70 -5.74 11.33 -13.33
CA ASP A 70 -4.64 12.08 -12.68
C ASP A 70 -3.50 11.16 -12.25
N PHE A 71 -3.83 9.94 -11.80
CA PHE A 71 -2.83 8.94 -11.48
C PHE A 71 -2.12 8.45 -12.73
N ALA A 72 -2.85 8.19 -13.82
CA ALA A 72 -2.29 7.80 -15.11
C ALA A 72 -1.34 8.89 -15.68
N GLN A 73 -1.73 10.16 -15.61
CA GLN A 73 -0.87 11.28 -16.00
C GLN A 73 0.40 11.37 -15.12
N LEU A 74 0.31 11.05 -13.83
CA LEU A 74 1.50 11.00 -12.99
C LEU A 74 2.46 9.89 -13.44
N ILE A 75 1.95 8.70 -13.75
CA ILE A 75 2.75 7.58 -14.27
C ILE A 75 3.45 7.98 -15.58
N GLU A 76 2.75 8.63 -16.49
CA GLU A 76 3.31 9.14 -17.74
C GLU A 76 4.39 10.20 -17.50
N ARG A 77 4.15 11.21 -16.65
CA ARG A 77 5.13 12.25 -16.30
C ARG A 77 6.40 11.69 -15.63
N LEU A 78 6.28 10.56 -14.94
CA LEU A 78 7.40 9.87 -14.33
C LEU A 78 8.07 8.88 -15.29
N GLU A 79 7.61 8.81 -16.54
CA GLU A 79 8.13 7.92 -17.60
C GLU A 79 8.14 6.43 -17.18
N LEU A 80 7.16 6.03 -16.37
CA LEU A 80 7.05 4.66 -15.88
C LEU A 80 6.36 3.76 -16.91
N SER A 81 6.99 2.65 -17.25
CA SER A 81 6.44 1.67 -18.18
C SER A 81 5.29 0.89 -17.56
N VAL A 82 4.20 0.73 -18.31
CA VAL A 82 3.00 0.00 -17.87
C VAL A 82 2.85 -1.34 -18.58
N ILE A 83 2.21 -2.29 -17.89
CA ILE A 83 1.88 -3.62 -18.40
C ILE A 83 0.39 -3.82 -18.19
N ALA A 84 -0.35 -4.20 -19.24
CA ALA A 84 -1.75 -4.58 -19.09
C ALA A 84 -1.86 -5.78 -18.12
N HIS A 85 -2.83 -5.72 -17.22
CA HIS A 85 -3.08 -6.84 -16.32
C HIS A 85 -3.93 -7.89 -17.02
N GLY A 86 -3.48 -9.16 -16.90
CA GLY A 86 -4.08 -10.31 -17.56
C GLY A 86 -3.29 -10.75 -18.77
N ARG A 87 -3.37 -12.04 -19.04
CA ARG A 87 -2.83 -12.68 -20.24
C ARG A 87 -3.91 -13.58 -20.88
N PRO A 88 -3.83 -13.83 -22.18
CA PRO A 88 -4.74 -14.79 -22.83
C PRO A 88 -4.65 -16.18 -22.21
N GLY A 89 -5.76 -16.91 -22.19
CA GLY A 89 -5.85 -18.26 -21.68
C GLY A 89 -7.07 -18.48 -20.80
N ASP A 90 -7.23 -19.68 -20.26
CA ASP A 90 -8.32 -19.97 -19.35
C ASP A 90 -7.98 -19.60 -17.91
N MET A 91 -8.97 -19.13 -17.16
CA MET A 91 -8.93 -19.06 -15.71
C MET A 91 -9.34 -20.38 -15.08
N LEU A 92 -8.90 -20.63 -13.87
CA LEU A 92 -9.24 -21.82 -13.08
C LEU A 92 -10.15 -21.47 -11.92
N TYR A 93 -11.07 -22.40 -11.59
CA TYR A 93 -11.90 -22.26 -10.41
C TYR A 93 -11.94 -23.56 -9.60
N GLU A 94 -11.46 -23.50 -8.35
CA GLU A 94 -11.40 -24.65 -7.44
C GLU A 94 -12.60 -24.60 -6.47
N ARG A 95 -13.63 -25.43 -6.72
CA ARG A 95 -14.83 -25.49 -5.86
C ARG A 95 -14.63 -26.37 -4.63
N GLN A 96 -13.93 -27.49 -4.82
CA GLN A 96 -13.78 -28.54 -3.82
C GLN A 96 -12.48 -29.34 -4.07
N LEU A 97 -11.94 -29.97 -3.03
CA LEU A 97 -10.71 -30.76 -3.13
C LEU A 97 -10.88 -32.10 -3.86
N THR A 98 -12.12 -32.58 -4.00
CA THR A 98 -12.43 -33.91 -4.54
C THR A 98 -12.58 -33.93 -6.06
N SER A 99 -12.51 -32.79 -6.73
CA SER A 99 -12.55 -32.68 -8.19
C SER A 99 -11.45 -31.76 -8.72
N PRO A 100 -10.97 -31.99 -9.96
CA PRO A 100 -10.06 -31.06 -10.60
C PRO A 100 -10.66 -29.65 -10.70
N PRO A 101 -9.82 -28.59 -10.74
CA PRO A 101 -10.29 -27.24 -10.99
C PRO A 101 -11.02 -27.13 -12.34
N GLU A 102 -12.11 -26.40 -12.36
CA GLU A 102 -12.88 -26.10 -13.56
C GLU A 102 -12.17 -25.02 -14.37
N ARG A 103 -12.28 -25.08 -15.71
CA ARG A 103 -11.68 -24.10 -16.63
C ARG A 103 -12.78 -23.24 -17.24
N TYR A 104 -12.52 -21.92 -17.27
CA TYR A 104 -13.40 -20.92 -17.89
C TYR A 104 -12.57 -19.99 -18.76
N PRO A 105 -13.14 -19.40 -19.83
CA PRO A 105 -12.47 -18.29 -20.53
C PRO A 105 -12.02 -17.23 -19.54
N ALA A 106 -10.81 -16.69 -19.74
CA ALA A 106 -10.31 -15.64 -18.88
C ALA A 106 -11.27 -14.44 -18.89
N TRP A 107 -11.49 -13.89 -17.70
CA TRP A 107 -12.23 -12.65 -17.56
C TRP A 107 -11.29 -11.48 -17.82
N GLU A 108 -11.72 -10.56 -18.67
CA GLU A 108 -11.01 -9.31 -18.91
C GLU A 108 -11.60 -8.22 -17.99
N SER A 109 -10.73 -7.51 -17.31
CA SER A 109 -11.16 -6.37 -16.48
C SER A 109 -11.75 -5.27 -17.37
N SER A 110 -12.93 -4.80 -17.01
CA SER A 110 -13.55 -3.64 -17.65
C SER A 110 -13.99 -2.65 -16.56
N PRO A 111 -13.37 -1.48 -16.46
CA PRO A 111 -12.27 -0.96 -17.27
C PRO A 111 -10.96 -1.75 -17.13
N ALA A 112 -10.07 -1.64 -18.13
CA ALA A 112 -8.80 -2.34 -18.13
C ALA A 112 -7.91 -1.89 -16.96
N SER A 113 -7.29 -2.84 -16.29
CA SER A 113 -6.32 -2.60 -15.22
C SER A 113 -4.89 -2.79 -15.70
N PHE A 114 -3.98 -2.05 -15.10
CA PHE A 114 -2.57 -2.04 -15.45
C PHE A 114 -1.68 -2.20 -14.21
N ARG A 115 -0.47 -2.70 -14.43
CA ARG A 115 0.64 -2.78 -13.49
C ARG A 115 1.80 -1.93 -13.97
N LEU A 116 2.74 -1.62 -13.10
CA LEU A 116 4.03 -1.04 -13.51
C LEU A 116 5.04 -2.15 -13.81
N LYS A 117 5.83 -1.97 -14.87
CA LYS A 117 7.03 -2.79 -15.10
C LYS A 117 8.00 -2.55 -13.94
N GLY A 118 8.53 -3.62 -13.36
CA GLY A 118 9.33 -3.53 -12.15
C GLY A 118 8.50 -3.39 -10.85
N GLY A 119 7.17 -3.54 -10.92
CA GLY A 119 6.25 -3.43 -9.79
C GLY A 119 5.96 -2.00 -9.35
N MET A 120 5.05 -1.83 -8.43
CA MET A 120 4.62 -0.52 -7.91
C MET A 120 5.74 0.21 -7.14
N HIS A 121 6.82 -0.50 -6.76
CA HIS A 121 8.04 0.10 -6.21
C HIS A 121 8.66 1.14 -7.16
N ALA A 122 8.55 0.95 -8.47
CA ALA A 122 9.05 1.92 -9.45
C ALA A 122 8.47 3.34 -9.22
N LEU A 123 7.18 3.44 -8.87
CA LEU A 123 6.55 4.71 -8.49
C LEU A 123 7.18 5.30 -7.23
N THR A 124 7.39 4.48 -6.19
CA THR A 124 8.04 4.93 -4.95
C THR A 124 9.44 5.45 -5.21
N ALA A 125 10.22 4.74 -6.02
CA ALA A 125 11.60 5.11 -6.38
C ALA A 125 11.62 6.42 -7.18
N ALA A 126 10.73 6.57 -8.16
CA ALA A 126 10.63 7.77 -9.00
C ALA A 126 10.21 9.02 -8.20
N LEU A 127 9.29 8.90 -7.25
CA LEU A 127 8.93 10.00 -6.35
C LEU A 127 10.09 10.34 -5.41
N LYS A 128 10.70 9.32 -4.80
CA LYS A 128 11.81 9.51 -3.87
C LYS A 128 13.03 10.18 -4.53
N SER A 129 13.31 9.88 -5.80
CA SER A 129 14.44 10.49 -6.53
C SER A 129 14.33 12.01 -6.72
N GLN A 130 13.12 12.57 -6.57
CA GLN A 130 12.86 14.02 -6.65
C GLN A 130 12.97 14.73 -5.29
N ILE A 131 13.30 14.01 -4.23
CA ILE A 131 13.32 14.52 -2.86
C ILE A 131 14.76 14.41 -2.32
N PRO A 132 15.34 15.50 -1.76
CA PRO A 132 16.63 15.41 -1.09
C PRO A 132 16.60 14.37 0.03
N ALA A 133 17.60 13.47 0.04
CA ALA A 133 17.62 12.33 0.95
C ALA A 133 17.60 12.73 2.43
N GLU A 134 18.23 13.86 2.75
CA GLU A 134 18.28 14.42 4.11
C GLU A 134 16.92 14.89 4.64
N LYS A 135 15.94 15.15 3.77
CA LYS A 135 14.57 15.51 4.16
C LYS A 135 13.73 14.31 4.58
N ILE A 136 14.15 13.08 4.28
CA ILE A 136 13.44 11.85 4.66
C ILE A 136 14.11 11.25 5.91
N LYS A 137 13.35 11.16 6.99
CA LYS A 137 13.79 10.58 8.27
C LYS A 137 13.03 9.28 8.53
N THR A 138 13.64 8.14 8.20
CA THR A 138 13.13 6.81 8.54
C THR A 138 13.42 6.45 9.99
N GLY A 139 12.71 5.46 10.56
CA GLY A 139 12.85 5.06 11.94
C GLY A 139 12.36 6.10 12.96
N HIS A 140 11.52 7.05 12.54
CA HIS A 140 10.99 8.14 13.36
C HIS A 140 9.47 8.00 13.52
N GLN A 141 9.02 7.16 14.44
CA GLN A 141 7.60 7.04 14.76
C GLN A 141 7.11 8.27 15.49
N VAL A 142 6.17 9.01 14.90
CA VAL A 142 5.48 10.12 15.55
C VAL A 142 4.54 9.58 16.62
N VAL A 143 4.65 10.09 17.84
CA VAL A 143 3.87 9.67 19.00
C VAL A 143 3.04 10.80 19.62
N ALA A 144 3.46 12.06 19.44
CA ALA A 144 2.69 13.20 19.92
C ALA A 144 2.91 14.42 19.04
N ILE A 145 1.90 15.29 18.97
CA ILE A 145 1.95 16.59 18.31
C ILE A 145 1.46 17.63 19.33
N SER A 146 2.27 18.64 19.59
CA SER A 146 1.88 19.75 20.46
C SER A 146 1.94 21.08 19.69
N ARG A 147 1.04 21.99 20.04
CA ARG A 147 0.96 23.32 19.45
C ARG A 147 1.29 24.40 20.48
N ALA A 148 2.16 25.33 20.12
CA ALA A 148 2.51 26.51 20.92
C ALA A 148 2.38 27.76 20.02
N GLY A 149 1.22 28.41 20.06
CA GLY A 149 0.90 29.53 19.17
C GLY A 149 0.79 29.09 17.72
N LYS A 150 1.66 29.62 16.84
CA LYS A 150 1.74 29.23 15.43
C LYS A 150 2.66 28.04 15.16
N GLU A 151 3.44 27.62 16.14
CA GLU A 151 4.37 26.49 15.98
C GLU A 151 3.75 25.17 16.37
N VAL A 152 4.08 24.14 15.64
CA VAL A 152 3.83 22.73 15.99
C VAL A 152 5.14 22.04 16.31
N GLN A 153 5.11 21.25 17.38
CA GLN A 153 6.19 20.36 17.77
C GLN A 153 5.75 18.91 17.56
N VAL A 154 6.44 18.23 16.68
CA VAL A 154 6.18 16.83 16.36
C VAL A 154 7.20 15.97 17.10
N HIS A 155 6.71 15.19 18.07
CA HIS A 155 7.53 14.34 18.91
C HIS A 155 7.62 12.94 18.33
N THR A 156 8.84 12.46 18.14
CA THR A 156 9.08 11.11 17.61
C THR A 156 9.76 10.23 18.63
N ARG A 157 9.53 8.92 18.47
CA ARG A 157 10.31 7.86 19.09
C ARG A 157 11.12 7.17 17.98
N ALA A 158 12.44 7.22 18.09
CA ALA A 158 13.35 6.47 17.23
C ALA A 158 13.74 5.15 17.91
N GLU A 159 14.35 4.26 17.16
CA GLU A 159 14.91 3.01 17.66
C GLU A 159 15.88 3.29 18.83
N GLY A 160 15.83 2.50 19.89
CA GLY A 160 16.59 2.76 21.13
C GLY A 160 15.97 3.80 22.05
N SER A 161 14.68 4.16 21.90
CA SER A 161 13.93 5.10 22.75
C SER A 161 14.41 6.56 22.72
N LYS A 162 15.24 6.94 21.75
CA LYS A 162 15.65 8.34 21.57
C LYS A 162 14.45 9.18 21.14
N LYS A 163 14.09 10.17 21.96
CA LYS A 163 13.06 11.16 21.62
C LYS A 163 13.69 12.28 20.80
N THR A 164 13.08 12.62 19.67
CA THR A 164 13.47 13.75 18.84
C THR A 164 12.24 14.62 18.60
N VAL A 165 12.42 15.93 18.55
CA VAL A 165 11.35 16.90 18.29
C VAL A 165 11.67 17.64 17.00
N PHE A 166 10.68 17.69 16.11
CA PHE A 166 10.72 18.46 14.86
C PHE A 166 9.72 19.63 15.00
N ASN A 167 10.16 20.82 14.62
CA ASN A 167 9.31 22.02 14.69
C ASN A 167 8.85 22.39 13.28
N GLY A 168 7.59 22.80 13.16
CA GLY A 168 7.00 23.24 11.91
C GLY A 168 5.88 24.25 12.14
N GLU A 169 5.23 24.67 11.06
CA GLU A 169 4.04 25.52 11.09
C GLU A 169 2.80 24.76 10.68
N HIS A 170 2.97 23.71 9.89
CA HIS A 170 1.89 22.86 9.41
C HIS A 170 2.29 21.38 9.42
N VAL A 171 1.30 20.50 9.61
CA VAL A 171 1.46 19.04 9.60
C VAL A 171 0.57 18.41 8.55
N PHE A 172 1.16 17.68 7.62
CA PHE A 172 0.44 16.78 6.75
C PHE A 172 0.43 15.35 7.31
N LEU A 173 -0.75 14.82 7.60
CA LEU A 173 -0.95 13.43 8.04
C LEU A 173 -1.07 12.52 6.81
N ALA A 174 0.06 11.94 6.38
CA ALA A 174 0.14 10.99 5.26
C ALA A 174 0.06 9.53 5.73
N LEU A 175 -0.76 9.27 6.75
CA LEU A 175 -1.01 7.95 7.34
C LEU A 175 -2.52 7.74 7.49
N PRO A 176 -3.00 6.46 7.57
CA PRO A 176 -4.41 6.17 7.75
C PRO A 176 -5.01 6.88 8.97
N PRO A 177 -6.27 7.37 8.88
CA PRO A 177 -6.93 8.07 9.98
C PRO A 177 -6.93 7.29 11.29
N ALA A 178 -7.18 5.98 11.23
CA ALA A 178 -7.17 5.13 12.42
C ALA A 178 -5.81 5.08 13.13
N LEU A 179 -4.71 5.24 12.38
CA LEU A 179 -3.37 5.37 12.95
C LEU A 179 -3.09 6.79 13.44
N ALA A 180 -3.58 7.81 12.73
CA ALA A 180 -3.49 9.21 13.19
C ALA A 180 -4.18 9.41 14.54
N ALA A 181 -5.29 8.71 14.78
CA ALA A 181 -5.99 8.74 16.06
C ALA A 181 -5.21 8.15 17.25
N LYS A 182 -4.08 7.48 17.02
CA LYS A 182 -3.18 6.97 18.08
C LYS A 182 -2.13 8.02 18.51
N ILE A 183 -2.02 9.13 17.80
CA ILE A 183 -1.10 10.22 18.12
C ILE A 183 -1.71 11.04 19.27
N GLU A 184 -0.89 11.37 20.26
CA GLU A 184 -1.30 12.29 21.34
C GLU A 184 -1.27 13.74 20.83
N PHE A 185 -2.38 14.47 21.03
CA PHE A 185 -2.50 15.87 20.63
C PHE A 185 -2.54 16.78 21.86
N ASN A 186 -1.77 17.86 21.84
CA ASN A 186 -1.81 18.92 22.86
C ASN A 186 -1.84 20.30 22.19
N PRO A 187 -2.97 21.07 22.24
CA PRO A 187 -4.24 20.77 22.93
C PRO A 187 -4.90 19.48 22.45
N ALA A 188 -5.74 18.88 23.29
CA ALA A 188 -6.41 17.62 22.97
C ALA A 188 -7.29 17.75 21.72
N MET A 189 -7.19 16.80 20.80
CA MET A 189 -8.12 16.69 19.67
C MET A 189 -9.50 16.29 20.19
N PRO A 190 -10.60 16.91 19.71
CA PRO A 190 -11.94 16.53 20.14
C PRO A 190 -12.20 15.03 19.94
N GLU A 191 -12.83 14.41 20.94
CA GLU A 191 -13.13 12.96 20.90
C GLU A 191 -14.01 12.57 19.71
N GLN A 192 -14.90 13.46 19.26
CA GLN A 192 -15.71 13.23 18.07
C GLN A 192 -14.84 13.03 16.82
N VAL A 193 -13.79 13.84 16.65
CA VAL A 193 -12.81 13.74 15.54
C VAL A 193 -12.04 12.42 15.65
N LEU A 194 -11.47 12.13 16.82
CA LEU A 194 -10.71 10.90 17.06
C LEU A 194 -11.57 9.65 16.88
N SER A 195 -12.84 9.68 17.32
CA SER A 195 -13.78 8.59 17.11
C SER A 195 -14.08 8.35 15.63
N GLY A 196 -14.25 9.42 14.84
CA GLY A 196 -14.41 9.32 13.39
C GLY A 196 -13.18 8.71 12.72
N TRP A 197 -11.99 9.17 13.09
CA TRP A 197 -10.74 8.62 12.57
C TRP A 197 -10.54 7.14 12.92
N ARG A 198 -10.82 6.73 14.17
CA ARG A 198 -10.71 5.32 14.59
C ARG A 198 -11.66 4.39 13.83
N LYS A 199 -12.82 4.90 13.40
CA LYS A 199 -13.84 4.15 12.66
C LYS A 199 -13.60 4.14 11.15
N THR A 200 -12.62 4.86 10.65
CA THR A 200 -12.26 4.86 9.24
C THR A 200 -11.40 3.62 8.95
N PRO A 201 -11.91 2.64 8.19
CA PRO A 201 -11.14 1.43 7.89
C PRO A 201 -9.98 1.74 6.95
N THR A 202 -8.89 1.05 7.14
CA THR A 202 -7.75 1.05 6.21
C THR A 202 -7.96 -0.03 5.18
N TRP A 203 -8.16 0.37 3.90
CA TRP A 203 -8.41 -0.57 2.80
C TRP A 203 -7.32 -1.63 2.72
N MET A 204 -7.72 -2.89 2.57
CA MET A 204 -6.86 -4.08 2.50
C MET A 204 -6.01 -4.35 3.77
N ALA A 205 -6.15 -3.59 4.85
CA ALA A 205 -5.40 -3.83 6.09
C ALA A 205 -5.62 -5.23 6.69
N PRO A 206 -6.84 -5.84 6.66
CA PRO A 206 -7.03 -7.19 7.20
C PRO A 206 -6.47 -8.31 6.31
N HIS A 207 -5.96 -8.00 5.11
CA HIS A 207 -5.56 -9.00 4.12
C HIS A 207 -4.10 -9.44 4.27
N ALA A 208 -3.84 -10.64 3.78
CA ALA A 208 -2.49 -11.13 3.57
C ALA A 208 -2.33 -11.55 2.10
N LYS A 209 -1.12 -11.43 1.59
CA LYS A 209 -0.75 -11.75 0.23
C LYS A 209 0.38 -12.78 0.22
N TYR A 210 0.24 -13.81 -0.59
CA TYR A 210 1.30 -14.77 -0.90
C TYR A 210 1.78 -14.52 -2.32
N VAL A 211 3.09 -14.63 -2.55
CA VAL A 211 3.71 -14.54 -3.88
C VAL A 211 4.65 -15.71 -4.08
N ALA A 212 4.60 -16.33 -5.25
CA ALA A 212 5.55 -17.34 -5.69
C ALA A 212 6.13 -16.96 -7.06
N VAL A 213 7.44 -17.15 -7.21
CA VAL A 213 8.18 -16.89 -8.46
C VAL A 213 8.82 -18.18 -8.94
N TYR A 214 8.72 -18.46 -10.23
CA TYR A 214 9.21 -19.68 -10.89
C TYR A 214 10.19 -19.33 -12.01
N LYS A 215 11.18 -20.20 -12.23
CA LYS A 215 12.21 -20.05 -13.27
C LYS A 215 11.69 -20.22 -14.69
N THR A 216 10.53 -20.86 -14.85
CA THR A 216 9.94 -21.23 -16.13
C THR A 216 8.54 -20.66 -16.27
N ASP A 217 8.04 -20.56 -17.51
CA ASP A 217 6.64 -20.22 -17.76
C ASP A 217 5.74 -21.45 -17.53
N LEU A 218 5.03 -21.44 -16.40
CA LEU A 218 4.10 -22.51 -16.01
C LEU A 218 2.75 -22.43 -16.74
N LEU A 219 2.44 -21.30 -17.36
CA LEU A 219 1.09 -20.97 -17.82
C LEU A 219 0.92 -21.18 -19.32
N HIS A 220 1.92 -20.79 -20.12
CA HIS A 220 1.82 -20.74 -21.58
C HIS A 220 1.50 -22.12 -22.21
N ALA A 221 2.28 -23.14 -21.87
CA ALA A 221 2.08 -24.48 -22.41
C ALA A 221 0.72 -25.09 -22.04
N ARG A 222 0.08 -24.60 -21.00
CA ARG A 222 -1.23 -25.04 -20.50
C ARG A 222 -2.38 -24.17 -20.97
N GLN A 223 -2.09 -23.11 -21.73
CA GLN A 223 -3.06 -22.12 -22.19
C GLN A 223 -3.84 -21.50 -21.02
N LEU A 224 -3.16 -21.18 -19.91
CA LEU A 224 -3.74 -20.61 -18.72
C LEU A 224 -3.42 -19.10 -18.62
N SER A 225 -4.42 -18.32 -18.17
CA SER A 225 -4.28 -16.88 -17.90
C SER A 225 -3.50 -16.58 -16.61
N GLY A 226 -3.32 -17.59 -15.74
CA GLY A 226 -2.77 -17.40 -14.40
C GLY A 226 -3.77 -16.83 -13.39
N HIS A 227 -5.00 -16.55 -13.82
CA HIS A 227 -6.08 -16.20 -12.90
C HIS A 227 -6.73 -17.46 -12.34
N ALA A 228 -6.99 -17.47 -11.04
CA ALA A 228 -7.77 -18.51 -10.41
C ALA A 228 -8.56 -18.00 -9.21
N GLY A 229 -9.73 -18.62 -9.00
CA GLY A 229 -10.53 -18.47 -7.79
C GLY A 229 -10.62 -19.78 -7.02
N SER A 230 -10.71 -19.73 -5.70
CA SER A 230 -10.84 -20.95 -4.91
C SER A 230 -11.77 -20.75 -3.69
N ARG A 231 -12.61 -21.76 -3.46
CA ARG A 231 -13.41 -21.87 -2.23
C ARG A 231 -12.78 -22.72 -1.15
N VAL A 232 -11.68 -23.40 -1.47
CA VAL A 232 -11.02 -24.33 -0.56
C VAL A 232 -9.68 -23.81 -0.03
N GLY A 233 -9.17 -22.74 -0.63
CA GLY A 233 -8.05 -21.93 -0.13
C GLY A 233 -6.71 -22.65 0.09
N PRO A 234 -5.77 -21.98 0.77
CA PRO A 234 -5.93 -20.75 1.56
C PRO A 234 -6.10 -19.46 0.77
N MET A 235 -5.68 -19.41 -0.50
CA MET A 235 -5.87 -18.23 -1.35
C MET A 235 -7.25 -18.28 -2.01
N ALA A 236 -8.02 -17.20 -1.86
CA ALA A 236 -9.35 -17.06 -2.45
C ALA A 236 -9.29 -16.60 -3.91
N GLU A 237 -8.34 -15.73 -4.22
CA GLU A 237 -8.15 -15.09 -5.51
C GLU A 237 -6.66 -15.09 -5.87
N ILE A 238 -6.34 -15.50 -7.09
CA ILE A 238 -4.96 -15.73 -7.56
C ILE A 238 -4.80 -15.05 -8.93
N HIS A 239 -3.64 -14.42 -9.16
CA HIS A 239 -3.34 -13.65 -10.36
C HIS A 239 -1.91 -13.88 -10.85
N ASP A 240 -1.76 -13.88 -12.19
CA ASP A 240 -0.47 -13.76 -12.84
C ASP A 240 0.06 -12.34 -12.73
N VAL A 241 1.30 -12.22 -12.29
CA VAL A 241 2.06 -10.96 -12.23
C VAL A 241 3.44 -11.11 -12.88
N SER A 242 3.57 -12.06 -13.78
CA SER A 242 4.79 -12.25 -14.56
C SER A 242 5.17 -11.00 -15.34
N GLU A 243 6.47 -10.77 -15.49
CA GLU A 243 6.96 -9.77 -16.44
C GLU A 243 6.87 -10.36 -17.85
N PRO A 244 6.33 -9.60 -18.82
CA PRO A 244 6.30 -10.04 -20.22
C PRO A 244 7.70 -10.42 -20.71
N ASP A 245 7.77 -11.44 -21.56
CA ASP A 245 8.99 -11.91 -22.22
C ASP A 245 10.13 -12.35 -21.27
N SER A 246 9.87 -12.47 -19.98
CA SER A 246 10.87 -12.94 -19.00
C SER A 246 11.12 -14.46 -19.10
N GLY A 247 10.21 -15.21 -19.68
CA GLY A 247 10.22 -16.66 -19.67
C GLY A 247 9.96 -17.27 -18.27
N LYS A 248 9.60 -16.44 -17.30
CA LYS A 248 9.36 -16.79 -15.90
C LYS A 248 7.89 -16.60 -15.54
N THR A 249 7.44 -17.28 -14.50
CA THR A 249 6.11 -17.05 -13.91
C THR A 249 6.24 -16.42 -12.55
N ALA A 250 5.45 -15.40 -12.29
CA ALA A 250 5.20 -14.87 -10.95
C ALA A 250 3.69 -14.86 -10.69
N ILE A 251 3.28 -15.48 -9.61
CA ILE A 251 1.87 -15.60 -9.21
C ILE A 251 1.72 -15.02 -7.82
N PHE A 252 0.69 -14.23 -7.61
CA PHE A 252 0.27 -13.91 -6.25
C PHE A 252 -1.16 -14.34 -5.97
N GLY A 253 -1.48 -14.53 -4.68
CA GLY A 253 -2.84 -14.76 -4.23
C GLY A 253 -3.17 -14.00 -2.97
N PHE A 254 -4.41 -13.53 -2.87
CA PHE A 254 -4.97 -13.02 -1.63
C PHE A 254 -5.37 -14.18 -0.72
N ILE A 255 -4.81 -14.22 0.49
CA ILE A 255 -5.17 -15.23 1.49
C ILE A 255 -6.55 -14.88 2.03
N GLY A 256 -7.54 -15.71 1.70
CA GLY A 256 -8.94 -15.54 2.10
C GLY A 256 -9.24 -15.95 3.55
N VAL A 257 -8.26 -16.54 4.24
CA VAL A 257 -8.40 -16.94 5.65
C VAL A 257 -8.33 -15.70 6.54
N PRO A 258 -9.31 -15.48 7.45
CA PRO A 258 -9.31 -14.34 8.37
C PRO A 258 -8.04 -14.26 9.22
N ALA A 259 -7.59 -13.05 9.54
CA ALA A 259 -6.34 -12.78 10.26
C ALA A 259 -6.18 -13.64 11.54
N LYS A 260 -7.20 -13.65 12.40
CA LYS A 260 -7.18 -14.41 13.66
C LYS A 260 -7.00 -15.91 13.44
N SER A 261 -7.56 -16.46 12.35
CA SER A 261 -7.42 -17.88 12.01
C SER A 261 -6.03 -18.17 11.42
N ARG A 262 -5.52 -17.35 10.50
CA ARG A 262 -4.19 -17.58 9.91
C ARG A 262 -3.04 -17.39 10.92
N TRP A 263 -3.23 -16.61 11.98
CA TRP A 263 -2.24 -16.46 13.07
C TRP A 263 -2.12 -17.69 13.98
N THR A 264 -3.01 -18.68 13.85
CA THR A 264 -2.89 -19.93 14.61
C THR A 264 -1.91 -20.93 13.99
N VAL A 265 -1.42 -20.66 12.79
CA VAL A 265 -0.43 -21.48 12.08
C VAL A 265 0.86 -20.71 11.84
N SER A 266 1.99 -21.41 11.69
CA SER A 266 3.26 -20.78 11.35
C SER A 266 3.26 -20.26 9.92
N GLU A 267 4.09 -19.23 9.62
CA GLU A 267 4.28 -18.75 8.26
C GLU A 267 4.72 -19.85 7.30
N ALA A 268 5.61 -20.75 7.75
CA ALA A 268 6.07 -21.89 6.96
C ALA A 268 4.92 -22.84 6.60
N ALA A 269 4.02 -23.13 7.56
CA ALA A 269 2.85 -23.98 7.32
C ALA A 269 1.89 -23.29 6.32
N LEU A 270 1.67 -21.98 6.46
CA LEU A 270 0.82 -21.22 5.54
C LEU A 270 1.41 -21.17 4.12
N LYS A 271 2.73 -21.00 3.97
CA LYS A 271 3.43 -21.10 2.69
C LYS A 271 3.25 -22.49 2.05
N ASN A 272 3.39 -23.55 2.81
CA ASN A 272 3.17 -24.91 2.30
C ASN A 272 1.74 -25.10 1.78
N LEU A 273 0.72 -24.64 2.52
CA LEU A 273 -0.68 -24.73 2.08
C LEU A 273 -0.93 -23.92 0.80
N CYS A 274 -0.34 -22.72 0.66
CA CYS A 274 -0.42 -21.93 -0.56
C CYS A 274 0.25 -22.65 -1.75
N ARG A 275 1.42 -23.25 -1.53
CA ARG A 275 2.16 -24.01 -2.55
C ARG A 275 1.39 -25.26 -3.01
N GLU A 276 0.84 -26.02 -2.07
CA GLU A 276 -0.02 -27.17 -2.38
C GLU A 276 -1.23 -26.75 -3.21
N GLN A 277 -1.82 -25.59 -2.93
CA GLN A 277 -2.91 -25.05 -3.74
C GLN A 277 -2.44 -24.68 -5.15
N LEU A 278 -1.27 -24.06 -5.32
CA LEU A 278 -0.73 -23.77 -6.64
C LEU A 278 -0.44 -25.06 -7.43
N VAL A 279 0.00 -26.14 -6.77
CA VAL A 279 0.18 -27.45 -7.40
C VAL A 279 -1.15 -28.01 -7.90
N ARG A 280 -2.22 -27.92 -7.10
CA ARG A 280 -3.55 -28.38 -7.54
C ARG A 280 -4.06 -27.59 -8.75
N LEU A 281 -3.81 -26.27 -8.77
CA LEU A 281 -4.26 -25.38 -9.84
C LEU A 281 -3.38 -25.46 -11.10
N PHE A 282 -2.06 -25.33 -10.93
CA PHE A 282 -1.12 -25.15 -12.05
C PHE A 282 -0.24 -26.37 -12.32
N GLY A 283 -0.42 -27.46 -11.57
CA GLY A 283 0.28 -28.74 -11.75
C GLY A 283 1.59 -28.84 -10.98
N GLN A 284 2.24 -29.99 -11.09
CA GLN A 284 3.39 -30.38 -10.27
C GLN A 284 4.58 -29.41 -10.38
N ASP A 285 4.76 -28.75 -11.52
CA ASP A 285 5.84 -27.78 -11.71
C ASP A 285 5.73 -26.57 -10.76
N ALA A 286 4.55 -26.35 -10.17
CA ALA A 286 4.34 -25.32 -9.17
C ALA A 286 4.78 -25.72 -7.73
N ALA A 287 5.31 -26.93 -7.54
CA ALA A 287 5.78 -27.40 -6.23
C ALA A 287 7.07 -26.73 -5.75
N GLU A 288 7.90 -26.25 -6.69
CA GLU A 288 9.24 -25.74 -6.39
C GLU A 288 9.42 -24.30 -6.91
N PRO A 289 8.86 -23.30 -6.20
CA PRO A 289 9.11 -21.91 -6.53
C PRO A 289 10.59 -21.55 -6.30
N GLU A 290 11.18 -20.72 -7.16
CA GLU A 290 12.51 -20.14 -6.96
C GLU A 290 12.53 -19.26 -5.70
N ALA A 291 11.42 -18.55 -5.43
CA ALA A 291 11.23 -17.75 -4.25
C ALA A 291 9.74 -17.65 -3.90
N GLU A 292 9.45 -17.52 -2.59
CA GLU A 292 8.10 -17.33 -2.09
C GLU A 292 8.06 -16.40 -0.88
N TYR A 293 7.02 -15.57 -0.81
CA TYR A 293 6.85 -14.54 0.20
C TYR A 293 5.42 -14.51 0.73
N ILE A 294 5.28 -14.13 2.00
CA ILE A 294 4.01 -13.72 2.59
C ILE A 294 4.18 -12.32 3.18
N LYS A 295 3.22 -11.44 2.92
CA LYS A 295 3.01 -10.22 3.68
C LYS A 295 1.63 -10.24 4.29
N ASP A 296 1.58 -10.31 5.60
CA ASP A 296 0.36 -10.11 6.38
C ASP A 296 0.25 -8.65 6.81
N TRP A 297 -0.64 -7.90 6.16
CA TRP A 297 -0.86 -6.50 6.48
C TRP A 297 -1.62 -6.31 7.80
N ALA A 298 -2.40 -7.31 8.22
CA ALA A 298 -3.11 -7.29 9.49
C ALA A 298 -2.16 -7.34 10.70
N ALA A 299 -0.99 -7.93 10.52
CA ALA A 299 0.06 -7.98 11.54
C ALA A 299 0.99 -6.76 11.53
N ASP A 300 0.82 -5.82 10.58
CA ASP A 300 1.67 -4.64 10.44
C ASP A 300 1.12 -3.47 11.30
N PRO A 301 1.83 -3.08 12.39
CA PRO A 301 1.33 -2.08 13.34
C PRO A 301 1.25 -0.65 12.76
N PHE A 302 1.90 -0.41 11.62
CA PHE A 302 1.85 0.84 10.88
C PHE A 302 0.89 0.80 9.70
N THR A 303 0.03 -0.24 9.63
CA THR A 303 -1.01 -0.39 8.60
C THR A 303 -2.35 -0.67 9.24
N ALA A 304 -2.47 -1.74 10.05
CA ALA A 304 -3.71 -2.20 10.61
C ALA A 304 -3.94 -1.74 12.06
N THR A 305 -5.21 -1.64 12.42
CA THR A 305 -5.68 -1.46 13.78
C THR A 305 -6.61 -2.63 14.15
N GLU A 306 -6.96 -2.75 15.43
CA GLU A 306 -7.94 -3.75 15.87
C GLU A 306 -9.29 -3.58 15.18
N PHE A 307 -9.66 -2.34 14.85
CA PHE A 307 -10.91 -2.04 14.15
C PHE A 307 -10.94 -2.65 12.75
N ASP A 308 -9.82 -2.60 12.02
CA ASP A 308 -9.70 -3.20 10.69
C ASP A 308 -9.90 -4.73 10.71
N LEU A 309 -9.62 -5.39 11.85
CA LEU A 309 -9.80 -6.84 12.01
C LEU A 309 -11.23 -7.28 12.32
N LEU A 310 -12.10 -6.33 12.66
CA LEU A 310 -13.50 -6.58 13.06
C LEU A 310 -14.49 -6.30 11.93
N GLN A 311 -14.05 -5.63 10.86
CA GLN A 311 -14.92 -5.19 9.78
C GLN A 311 -14.66 -5.99 8.50
N GLU A 312 -15.70 -6.19 7.70
CA GLU A 312 -15.52 -6.53 6.30
C GLU A 312 -14.84 -5.35 5.60
N ALA A 313 -13.77 -5.62 4.86
CA ALA A 313 -13.04 -4.59 4.14
C ALA A 313 -13.99 -3.82 3.20
N GLY A 314 -14.04 -2.50 3.35
CA GLY A 314 -14.88 -1.62 2.53
C GLY A 314 -14.18 -0.29 2.27
N HIS A 315 -14.54 0.36 1.18
CA HIS A 315 -14.14 1.74 0.90
C HIS A 315 -15.13 2.66 1.60
N ILE A 316 -14.78 3.11 2.81
CA ILE A 316 -15.56 4.10 3.55
C ILE A 316 -14.74 5.38 3.57
N MET A 317 -15.31 6.46 3.05
CA MET A 317 -14.73 7.78 3.25
C MET A 317 -14.86 8.17 4.73
N PRO A 318 -13.79 8.70 5.35
CA PRO A 318 -13.91 9.31 6.65
C PRO A 318 -14.87 10.51 6.54
N GLU A 319 -15.73 10.69 7.52
CA GLU A 319 -16.36 11.98 7.69
C GLU A 319 -15.21 13.02 7.77
N GLN A 320 -15.24 14.00 6.87
CA GLN A 320 -14.37 15.15 6.96
C GLN A 320 -14.85 16.00 8.13
N LEU A 321 -14.53 15.56 9.33
CA LEU A 321 -14.81 16.34 10.51
C LEU A 321 -13.87 17.55 10.51
N PRO A 322 -14.41 18.77 10.67
CA PRO A 322 -13.57 19.94 10.81
C PRO A 322 -12.60 19.70 11.94
N ALA A 323 -11.32 19.95 11.70
CA ALA A 323 -10.37 20.06 12.79
C ALA A 323 -10.95 21.04 13.82
N SER A 324 -10.71 20.80 15.13
CA SER A 324 -11.10 21.78 16.15
C SER A 324 -10.52 23.14 15.81
N GLU A 325 -11.10 24.21 16.35
CA GLU A 325 -10.58 25.57 16.14
C GLU A 325 -9.07 25.65 16.40
N GLU A 326 -8.58 24.89 17.40
CA GLU A 326 -7.15 24.85 17.75
C GLU A 326 -6.29 24.22 16.65
N TRP A 327 -6.81 23.25 15.88
CA TRP A 327 -6.06 22.53 14.85
C TRP A 327 -6.43 22.94 13.42
N SER A 328 -7.42 23.81 13.27
CA SER A 328 -7.82 24.33 11.95
C SER A 328 -6.66 25.08 11.29
N GLY A 329 -6.40 24.79 10.02
CA GLY A 329 -5.30 25.37 9.26
C GLY A 329 -3.89 24.91 9.67
N VAL A 330 -3.77 23.99 10.64
CA VAL A 330 -2.48 23.52 11.17
C VAL A 330 -2.24 22.04 10.83
N ILE A 331 -3.29 21.23 10.75
CA ILE A 331 -3.21 19.82 10.41
C ILE A 331 -4.12 19.54 9.21
N THR A 332 -3.59 18.79 8.23
CA THR A 332 -4.34 18.31 7.07
C THR A 332 -4.07 16.84 6.82
N GLY A 333 -5.12 16.03 6.75
CA GLY A 333 -5.03 14.63 6.33
C GLY A 333 -4.84 14.54 4.81
N ILE A 334 -3.85 13.76 4.38
CA ILE A 334 -3.51 13.59 2.96
C ILE A 334 -3.30 12.12 2.55
N ALA A 335 -3.54 11.15 3.44
CA ALA A 335 -3.50 9.74 3.05
C ALA A 335 -4.67 9.39 2.13
N SER A 336 -4.61 8.26 1.47
CA SER A 336 -5.62 7.82 0.50
C SER A 336 -7.04 7.77 1.09
N GLU A 337 -7.16 7.51 2.37
CA GLU A 337 -8.44 7.45 3.07
C GLU A 337 -9.16 8.81 3.12
N TRP A 338 -8.46 9.95 3.01
CA TRP A 338 -9.07 11.27 2.91
C TRP A 338 -9.44 11.69 1.49
N SER A 339 -9.19 10.83 0.49
CA SER A 339 -9.60 11.09 -0.89
C SER A 339 -11.12 11.02 -1.02
N PRO A 340 -11.77 12.01 -1.65
CA PRO A 340 -13.21 12.01 -1.86
C PRO A 340 -13.66 11.01 -2.95
N GLN A 341 -12.80 10.70 -3.94
CA GLN A 341 -13.17 9.86 -5.07
C GLN A 341 -12.56 8.46 -4.99
N PHE A 342 -11.32 8.34 -4.52
CA PHE A 342 -10.54 7.11 -4.59
C PHE A 342 -10.02 6.67 -3.21
N SER A 343 -10.88 6.75 -2.17
CA SER A 343 -10.50 6.37 -0.82
C SER A 343 -9.86 4.97 -0.79
N GLY A 344 -8.66 4.87 -0.20
CA GLY A 344 -7.89 3.62 -0.08
C GLY A 344 -7.06 3.23 -1.30
N TYR A 345 -7.28 3.81 -2.47
CA TYR A 345 -6.51 3.54 -3.70
C TYR A 345 -5.22 4.36 -3.79
N LEU A 346 -4.31 3.95 -4.70
CA LEU A 346 -3.13 4.74 -5.06
C LEU A 346 -3.52 6.12 -5.63
N ALA A 347 -4.55 6.15 -6.50
CA ALA A 347 -5.10 7.39 -7.04
C ALA A 347 -5.59 8.33 -5.92
N GLY A 348 -6.22 7.79 -4.87
CA GLY A 348 -6.65 8.57 -3.72
C GLY A 348 -5.48 9.17 -2.91
N ALA A 349 -4.35 8.48 -2.86
CA ALA A 349 -3.15 9.03 -2.24
C ALA A 349 -2.60 10.27 -2.99
N ILE A 350 -2.72 10.27 -4.32
CA ILE A 350 -2.33 11.41 -5.16
C ILE A 350 -3.35 12.53 -5.08
N GLU A 351 -4.66 12.20 -5.16
CA GLU A 351 -5.74 13.18 -5.08
C GLU A 351 -5.71 13.94 -3.76
N SER A 352 -5.70 13.25 -2.62
CA SER A 352 -5.71 13.89 -1.30
C SER A 352 -4.44 14.69 -1.02
N ALA A 353 -3.28 14.21 -1.47
CA ALA A 353 -2.04 14.97 -1.35
C ALA A 353 -2.06 16.24 -2.22
N THR A 354 -2.57 16.16 -3.45
CA THR A 354 -2.74 17.32 -4.33
C THR A 354 -3.65 18.36 -3.68
N MET A 355 -4.83 17.94 -3.24
CA MET A 355 -5.81 18.84 -2.61
C MET A 355 -5.25 19.49 -1.34
N GLY A 356 -4.64 18.71 -0.46
CA GLY A 356 -4.10 19.21 0.81
C GLY A 356 -2.97 20.21 0.61
N VAL A 357 -2.01 19.89 -0.28
CA VAL A 357 -0.87 20.79 -0.55
C VAL A 357 -1.33 22.06 -1.28
N GLN A 358 -2.20 21.95 -2.29
CA GLN A 358 -2.70 23.12 -3.02
C GLN A 358 -3.51 24.04 -2.12
N CYS A 359 -4.40 23.49 -1.29
CA CYS A 359 -5.17 24.28 -0.33
C CYS A 359 -4.24 25.04 0.65
N TRP A 360 -3.21 24.37 1.16
CA TRP A 360 -2.24 25.00 2.06
C TRP A 360 -1.42 26.10 1.35
N LEU A 361 -0.95 25.87 0.13
CA LEU A 361 -0.20 26.87 -0.65
C LEU A 361 -1.01 28.11 -1.01
N GLN A 362 -2.33 27.99 -1.16
CA GLN A 362 -3.22 29.13 -1.44
C GLN A 362 -3.44 30.02 -0.19
N GLN A 363 -3.19 29.50 1.00
CA GLN A 363 -3.40 30.20 2.27
C GLN A 363 -2.12 30.84 2.83
N ASN A 364 -0.95 30.49 2.30
CA ASN A 364 0.38 30.90 2.77
C ASN A 364 1.24 31.46 1.64
#